data_902fbf3f5f619c90c892ff79074cb4dc
#
_entry.id   902fbf3f5f619c90c892ff79074cb4dc
#
_cell.length_a   1.000
_cell.length_b   1.000
_cell.length_c   1.000
_cell.angle_alpha   90.00
_cell.angle_beta   90.00
_cell.angle_gamma   90.00
#
_symmetry.space_group_name_H-M   'P 1'
#
loop_
_entity.id
_entity.type
_entity.pdbx_description
1 polymer ?
#
loop_
_entity_poly.entity_id
_entity_poly.type
_entity_poly.pdbx_seq_one_letter_code
_entity_poly.pdbx_strand_id
1 'polypeptide(L)'
;MGNSSELATLLNTFHSKGLRVLADVVINHCGNRGSWCDFNTMDFGSYGTFYPQSTWITNNDEAQGKCTLGANADDGQHEANYGAARDWDHKNTEVQNMCKAYTQWLKNTIHYDGFRYDYCGGFHVSHINDYNTAAKPYFSVMEYWVGDAAELKTRIDQAGKNTLTFDFALKYNTFRDGIFKKSYTKCLKGGLRGKGYSKYAVTFIDNHDTFARSESEDVANKKDGSSINDKSLMLRCNAYLLSMPGVPCVFYPHWVKYKSELSKMIAARRAAGIHSESTVEEKAESGWYRATIHGTRGNIKLMLGTAAADEQPQGYTLVIKGDDYAMYYNTTPEGVETVNGERLSVKGEKFIQDGQLYIRYGEQLFDGLGRRIQ
;
A
#
# COMPACT_ATOMS: atom_id res chain seq x y z
N MET A 1 -4.06 16.91 -20.46
CA MET A 1 -4.61 16.66 -19.11
C MET A 1 -6.10 16.95 -19.20
N GLY A 2 -6.92 16.26 -18.39
CA GLY A 2 -8.37 16.48 -18.31
C GLY A 2 -8.74 17.80 -17.61
N ASN A 3 -10.03 18.10 -17.62
CA ASN A 3 -10.62 19.23 -16.92
C ASN A 3 -11.37 18.77 -15.64
N SER A 4 -11.89 19.73 -14.85
CA SER A 4 -12.59 19.44 -13.59
C SER A 4 -13.84 18.57 -13.77
N SER A 5 -14.56 18.71 -14.88
CA SER A 5 -15.76 17.90 -15.18
C SER A 5 -15.38 16.46 -15.51
N GLU A 6 -14.29 16.25 -16.24
CA GLU A 6 -13.77 14.91 -16.53
C GLU A 6 -13.25 14.22 -15.28
N LEU A 7 -12.58 14.97 -14.37
CA LEU A 7 -12.16 14.45 -13.07
C LEU A 7 -13.37 14.02 -12.23
N ALA A 8 -14.40 14.86 -12.13
CA ALA A 8 -15.62 14.51 -11.40
C ALA A 8 -16.30 13.26 -11.98
N THR A 9 -16.36 13.12 -13.31
CA THR A 9 -16.89 11.94 -14.00
C THR A 9 -16.06 10.69 -13.68
N LEU A 10 -14.75 10.81 -13.67
CA LEU A 10 -13.84 9.72 -13.32
C LEU A 10 -14.09 9.25 -11.88
N LEU A 11 -14.08 10.15 -10.90
CA LEU A 11 -14.31 9.82 -9.48
C LEU A 11 -15.68 9.15 -9.28
N ASN A 12 -16.75 9.72 -9.84
CA ASN A 12 -18.08 9.15 -9.78
C ASN A 12 -18.14 7.74 -10.40
N THR A 13 -17.42 7.52 -11.50
CA THR A 13 -17.35 6.21 -12.15
C THR A 13 -16.69 5.17 -11.25
N PHE A 14 -15.57 5.51 -10.61
CA PHE A 14 -14.91 4.60 -9.67
C PHE A 14 -15.82 4.31 -8.46
N HIS A 15 -16.42 5.35 -7.86
CA HIS A 15 -17.32 5.21 -6.71
C HIS A 15 -18.54 4.34 -7.05
N SER A 16 -19.15 4.50 -8.23
CA SER A 16 -20.27 3.68 -8.67
C SER A 16 -19.94 2.18 -8.80
N LYS A 17 -18.66 1.85 -8.91
CA LYS A 17 -18.15 0.47 -8.93
C LYS A 17 -17.63 0.00 -7.56
N GLY A 18 -17.85 0.77 -6.50
CA GLY A 18 -17.37 0.45 -5.15
C GLY A 18 -15.87 0.60 -4.96
N LEU A 19 -15.19 1.33 -5.84
CA LEU A 19 -13.76 1.60 -5.77
C LEU A 19 -13.51 2.97 -5.14
N ARG A 20 -12.45 3.09 -4.36
CA ARG A 20 -11.95 4.33 -3.79
C ARG A 20 -10.80 4.89 -4.60
N VAL A 21 -10.66 6.21 -4.59
CA VAL A 21 -9.65 6.92 -5.35
C VAL A 21 -8.79 7.76 -4.41
N LEU A 22 -7.47 7.61 -4.51
CA LEU A 22 -6.52 8.42 -3.75
C LEU A 22 -5.98 9.55 -4.63
N ALA A 23 -5.88 10.75 -4.05
CA ALA A 23 -5.14 11.83 -4.68
C ALA A 23 -3.64 11.62 -4.49
N ASP A 24 -2.86 11.91 -5.51
CA ASP A 24 -1.41 12.08 -5.41
C ASP A 24 -1.12 13.50 -4.94
N VAL A 25 -0.61 13.64 -3.72
CA VAL A 25 -0.47 14.91 -3.01
C VAL A 25 0.99 15.30 -2.96
N VAL A 26 1.36 16.24 -3.83
CA VAL A 26 2.72 16.82 -3.89
C VAL A 26 2.72 18.10 -3.07
N ILE A 27 3.27 18.03 -1.87
CA ILE A 27 3.34 19.17 -0.95
C ILE A 27 4.77 19.48 -0.47
N ASN A 28 5.74 18.66 -0.84
CA ASN A 28 7.15 18.97 -0.56
C ASN A 28 7.55 20.25 -1.29
N HIS A 29 7.20 20.34 -2.56
CA HIS A 29 7.65 21.41 -3.45
C HIS A 29 6.55 21.91 -4.36
N CYS A 30 6.79 23.07 -4.99
CA CYS A 30 5.85 23.67 -5.94
C CYS A 30 6.60 24.25 -7.14
N GLY A 31 6.02 24.05 -8.33
CA GLY A 31 6.49 24.71 -9.54
C GLY A 31 6.26 26.23 -9.47
N ASN A 32 7.27 26.98 -9.86
CA ASN A 32 7.17 28.42 -10.03
C ASN A 32 6.42 28.79 -11.32
N ARG A 33 5.89 30.01 -11.40
CA ARG A 33 5.10 30.49 -12.54
C ARG A 33 5.94 31.07 -13.68
N GLY A 34 6.73 32.07 -13.42
CA GLY A 34 7.50 32.76 -14.45
C GLY A 34 8.93 33.09 -14.02
N SER A 35 9.16 33.17 -12.74
CA SER A 35 10.48 33.33 -12.12
C SER A 35 10.67 32.34 -10.99
N TRP A 36 11.87 32.25 -10.44
CA TRP A 36 12.20 31.31 -9.36
C TRP A 36 11.30 31.44 -8.11
N CYS A 37 10.71 32.60 -7.89
CA CYS A 37 10.02 32.93 -6.66
C CYS A 37 8.61 33.48 -6.89
N ASP A 38 8.04 33.17 -8.04
CA ASP A 38 6.71 33.65 -8.45
C ASP A 38 5.74 32.47 -8.52
N PHE A 39 4.68 32.50 -7.73
CA PHE A 39 3.72 31.41 -7.60
C PHE A 39 2.33 31.82 -8.04
N ASN A 40 1.55 30.83 -8.45
CA ASN A 40 0.13 31.03 -8.69
C ASN A 40 -0.64 31.17 -7.37
N THR A 41 -1.69 31.97 -7.40
CA THR A 41 -2.70 31.96 -6.34
C THR A 41 -3.32 30.56 -6.26
N MET A 42 -3.50 30.07 -5.05
CA MET A 42 -4.11 28.77 -4.78
C MET A 42 -5.46 28.99 -4.10
N ASP A 43 -6.55 28.72 -4.83
CA ASP A 43 -7.91 28.85 -4.35
C ASP A 43 -8.51 27.48 -4.04
N PHE A 44 -8.81 27.25 -2.77
CA PHE A 44 -9.43 26.02 -2.27
C PHE A 44 -10.88 26.24 -1.83
N GLY A 45 -11.55 27.24 -2.43
CA GLY A 45 -12.96 27.56 -2.17
C GLY A 45 -13.21 27.93 -0.72
N SER A 46 -14.14 27.23 -0.05
CA SER A 46 -14.48 27.48 1.35
C SER A 46 -13.35 27.27 2.35
N TYR A 47 -12.24 26.64 1.93
CA TYR A 47 -11.05 26.42 2.77
C TYR A 47 -10.03 27.54 2.68
N GLY A 48 -10.23 28.51 1.79
CA GLY A 48 -9.43 29.73 1.68
C GLY A 48 -8.69 29.87 0.36
N THR A 49 -8.30 31.11 0.09
CA THR A 49 -7.43 31.47 -1.03
C THR A 49 -6.09 31.90 -0.49
N PHE A 50 -5.03 31.34 -1.01
CA PHE A 50 -3.64 31.55 -0.57
C PHE A 50 -2.85 32.24 -1.69
N TYR A 51 -1.96 33.14 -1.26
CA TYR A 51 -1.09 33.93 -2.13
C TYR A 51 0.37 33.63 -1.78
N PRO A 52 0.92 32.46 -2.25
CA PRO A 52 2.25 32.03 -1.84
C PRO A 52 3.31 33.06 -2.23
N GLN A 53 4.26 33.24 -1.33
CA GLN A 53 5.37 34.18 -1.46
C GLN A 53 6.71 33.45 -1.36
N SER A 54 7.77 34.06 -1.83
CA SER A 54 9.10 33.52 -1.73
C SER A 54 9.55 33.22 -0.28
N THR A 55 9.02 33.95 0.69
CA THR A 55 9.25 33.72 2.13
C THR A 55 8.57 32.47 2.68
N TRP A 56 7.82 31.72 1.85
CA TRP A 56 7.25 30.41 2.19
C TRP A 56 8.16 29.25 1.75
N ILE A 57 9.24 29.57 1.07
CA ILE A 57 10.26 28.63 0.60
C ILE A 57 11.34 28.49 1.69
N THR A 58 11.89 27.29 1.83
CA THR A 58 13.01 27.03 2.74
C THR A 58 14.24 27.92 2.42
N ASN A 59 14.99 28.29 3.44
CA ASN A 59 16.12 29.23 3.27
C ASN A 59 17.31 28.61 2.57
N ASN A 60 17.36 27.30 2.41
CA ASN A 60 18.39 26.51 1.72
C ASN A 60 17.96 26.03 0.33
N ASP A 61 16.81 26.48 -0.19
CA ASP A 61 16.38 26.20 -1.57
C ASP A 61 17.33 26.81 -2.62
N GLU A 62 17.37 26.26 -3.82
CA GLU A 62 18.20 26.75 -4.94
C GLU A 62 17.83 28.15 -5.43
N ALA A 63 16.70 28.70 -4.96
CA ALA A 63 16.35 30.09 -5.16
C ALA A 63 17.17 31.07 -4.30
N GLN A 64 18.06 30.57 -3.45
CA GLN A 64 18.96 31.39 -2.66
C GLN A 64 19.74 32.39 -3.54
N GLY A 65 19.73 33.66 -3.13
CA GLY A 65 20.33 34.75 -3.92
C GLY A 65 19.48 35.28 -5.09
N LYS A 66 18.33 34.68 -5.37
CA LYS A 66 17.40 35.12 -6.45
C LYS A 66 16.18 35.90 -5.89
N CYS A 67 15.81 35.65 -4.64
CA CYS A 67 14.76 36.34 -3.93
C CYS A 67 14.94 36.20 -2.41
N THR A 68 14.12 36.90 -1.63
CA THR A 68 14.08 36.74 -0.17
C THR A 68 13.36 35.43 0.15
N LEU A 69 14.05 34.50 0.77
CA LEU A 69 13.51 33.21 1.19
C LEU A 69 12.97 33.25 2.62
N GLY A 70 12.33 32.16 3.05
CA GLY A 70 11.85 31.96 4.41
C GLY A 70 12.96 31.93 5.46
N ALA A 71 12.57 31.82 6.71
CA ALA A 71 13.53 31.83 7.83
C ALA A 71 14.07 30.45 8.17
N ASN A 72 13.35 29.38 7.83
CA ASN A 72 13.69 28.03 8.21
C ASN A 72 14.37 27.27 7.07
N ALA A 73 15.33 26.44 7.43
CA ALA A 73 15.84 25.44 6.52
C ALA A 73 14.83 24.29 6.37
N ASP A 74 14.94 23.58 5.26
CA ASP A 74 14.28 22.32 5.04
C ASP A 74 14.40 21.40 6.27
N ASP A 75 13.34 20.70 6.61
CA ASP A 75 13.30 19.73 7.69
C ASP A 75 13.22 18.28 7.20
N GLY A 76 13.53 18.08 5.93
CA GLY A 76 13.62 16.76 5.29
C GLY A 76 14.54 15.82 6.06
N GLN A 77 14.14 14.57 6.11
CA GLN A 77 14.81 13.55 6.94
C GLN A 77 15.60 12.54 6.11
N HIS A 78 15.40 12.49 4.82
CA HIS A 78 16.06 11.54 3.92
C HIS A 78 16.42 12.15 2.55
N GLU A 79 15.54 12.96 2.01
CA GLU A 79 15.71 13.63 0.74
C GLU A 79 15.86 15.12 1.02
N ALA A 80 16.96 15.72 0.55
CA ALA A 80 17.14 17.15 0.62
C ALA A 80 16.41 17.83 -0.56
N ASN A 81 16.58 19.12 -0.71
CA ASN A 81 16.00 19.99 -1.74
C ASN A 81 15.67 19.28 -3.06
N TYR A 82 14.48 19.49 -3.55
CA TYR A 82 14.08 19.05 -4.88
C TYR A 82 14.44 20.11 -5.91
N GLY A 83 15.66 20.08 -6.43
CA GLY A 83 16.26 21.11 -7.27
C GLY A 83 15.51 21.56 -8.53
N ALA A 84 14.43 20.88 -8.91
CA ALA A 84 13.59 21.22 -10.06
C ALA A 84 12.39 22.13 -9.71
N ALA A 85 12.10 22.36 -8.42
CA ALA A 85 10.98 23.14 -7.93
C ALA A 85 11.33 23.80 -6.59
N ARG A 86 10.40 24.59 -6.03
CA ARG A 86 10.65 25.33 -4.80
C ARG A 86 10.12 24.55 -3.60
N ASP A 87 10.99 24.30 -2.61
CA ASP A 87 10.66 23.51 -1.43
C ASP A 87 9.90 24.35 -0.40
N TRP A 88 8.72 23.88 -0.01
CA TRP A 88 7.90 24.56 0.97
C TRP A 88 8.48 24.44 2.39
N ASP A 89 8.54 25.58 3.10
CA ASP A 89 8.89 25.61 4.51
C ASP A 89 7.71 25.11 5.37
N HIS A 90 7.66 23.82 5.64
CA HIS A 90 6.62 23.21 6.48
C HIS A 90 6.65 23.65 7.95
N LYS A 91 7.68 24.39 8.42
CA LYS A 91 7.67 25.05 9.71
C LYS A 91 6.92 26.40 9.66
N ASN A 92 6.68 26.93 8.48
CA ASN A 92 5.90 28.14 8.28
C ASN A 92 4.41 27.85 8.45
N THR A 93 3.75 28.59 9.35
CA THR A 93 2.32 28.40 9.64
C THR A 93 1.41 28.64 8.43
N GLU A 94 1.78 29.56 7.54
CA GLU A 94 1.01 29.82 6.31
C GLU A 94 1.06 28.62 5.36
N VAL A 95 2.23 28.01 5.20
CA VAL A 95 2.39 26.77 4.43
C VAL A 95 1.58 25.62 5.04
N GLN A 96 1.62 25.46 6.37
CA GLN A 96 0.81 24.45 7.05
C GLN A 96 -0.69 24.68 6.85
N ASN A 97 -1.16 25.94 6.94
CA ASN A 97 -2.55 26.28 6.72
C ASN A 97 -2.97 26.01 5.26
N MET A 98 -2.13 26.37 4.31
CA MET A 98 -2.33 26.07 2.88
C MET A 98 -2.43 24.56 2.63
N CYS A 99 -1.51 23.76 3.17
CA CYS A 99 -1.53 22.30 3.00
C CYS A 99 -2.76 21.65 3.66
N LYS A 100 -3.19 22.14 4.83
CA LYS A 100 -4.44 21.69 5.47
C LYS A 100 -5.66 22.03 4.59
N ALA A 101 -5.74 23.26 4.09
CA ALA A 101 -6.81 23.68 3.20
C ALA A 101 -6.84 22.86 1.91
N TYR A 102 -5.69 22.62 1.30
CA TYR A 102 -5.55 21.79 0.10
C TYR A 102 -6.04 20.37 0.31
N THR A 103 -5.60 19.70 1.38
CA THR A 103 -6.01 18.32 1.67
C THR A 103 -7.49 18.22 2.03
N GLN A 104 -8.06 19.20 2.76
CA GLN A 104 -9.49 19.29 3.03
C GLN A 104 -10.31 19.49 1.74
N TRP A 105 -9.85 20.37 0.85
CA TRP A 105 -10.48 20.61 -0.44
C TRP A 105 -10.47 19.36 -1.33
N LEU A 106 -9.33 18.67 -1.43
CA LEU A 106 -9.24 17.40 -2.16
C LEU A 106 -10.24 16.36 -1.65
N LYS A 107 -10.37 16.26 -0.32
CA LYS A 107 -11.27 15.28 0.31
C LYS A 107 -12.74 15.66 0.19
N ASN A 108 -13.10 16.90 0.50
CA ASN A 108 -14.48 17.29 0.73
C ASN A 108 -15.14 17.98 -0.48
N THR A 109 -14.35 18.60 -1.37
CA THR A 109 -14.84 19.29 -2.56
C THR A 109 -14.60 18.48 -3.83
N ILE A 110 -13.41 17.91 -3.98
CA ILE A 110 -13.09 17.07 -5.14
C ILE A 110 -13.58 15.64 -4.96
N HIS A 111 -13.76 15.18 -3.71
CA HIS A 111 -14.25 13.85 -3.34
C HIS A 111 -13.25 12.70 -3.56
N TYR A 112 -11.96 12.96 -3.41
CA TYR A 112 -11.02 11.87 -3.21
C TYR A 112 -11.25 11.19 -1.85
N ASP A 113 -11.02 9.88 -1.78
CA ASP A 113 -11.22 9.12 -0.55
C ASP A 113 -10.02 9.18 0.39
N GLY A 114 -8.84 9.44 -0.16
CA GLY A 114 -7.60 9.47 0.61
C GLY A 114 -6.44 10.01 -0.19
N PHE A 115 -5.21 9.79 0.31
CA PHE A 115 -4.01 10.43 -0.19
C PHE A 115 -2.84 9.47 -0.36
N ARG A 116 -2.07 9.67 -1.42
CA ARG A 116 -0.67 9.27 -1.52
C ARG A 116 0.17 10.54 -1.41
N TYR A 117 0.96 10.66 -0.36
CA TYR A 117 1.89 11.77 -0.22
C TYR A 117 3.19 11.46 -0.95
N ASP A 118 3.55 12.34 -1.87
CA ASP A 118 4.75 12.27 -2.68
C ASP A 118 5.96 12.83 -1.94
N TYR A 119 7.16 12.27 -2.21
CA TYR A 119 8.45 12.80 -1.79
C TYR A 119 8.53 13.12 -0.28
N CYS A 120 8.05 12.21 0.57
CA CYS A 120 7.93 12.47 2.01
C CYS A 120 9.27 12.49 2.77
N GLY A 121 10.37 12.15 2.12
CA GLY A 121 11.71 12.32 2.67
C GLY A 121 12.17 13.77 2.72
N GLY A 122 11.57 14.65 1.92
CA GLY A 122 11.95 16.05 1.76
C GLY A 122 11.33 17.00 2.78
N PHE A 123 10.42 16.54 3.65
CA PHE A 123 9.87 17.30 4.78
C PHE A 123 9.64 16.40 5.98
N HIS A 124 9.51 16.98 7.17
CA HIS A 124 9.33 16.18 8.38
C HIS A 124 7.94 15.51 8.39
N VAL A 125 7.90 14.18 8.46
CA VAL A 125 6.67 13.39 8.30
C VAL A 125 5.60 13.63 9.38
N SER A 126 5.92 14.31 10.48
CA SER A 126 4.91 14.72 11.48
C SER A 126 3.86 15.65 10.90
N HIS A 127 4.20 16.44 9.87
CA HIS A 127 3.23 17.32 9.20
C HIS A 127 2.11 16.53 8.51
N ILE A 128 2.38 15.29 8.05
CA ILE A 128 1.34 14.41 7.51
C ILE A 128 0.26 14.11 8.55
N ASN A 129 0.65 13.94 9.83
CA ASN A 129 -0.32 13.76 10.90
C ASN A 129 -1.27 14.96 11.03
N ASP A 130 -0.75 16.17 10.92
CA ASP A 130 -1.54 17.39 11.02
C ASP A 130 -2.50 17.54 9.83
N TYR A 131 -2.02 17.25 8.62
CA TYR A 131 -2.83 17.31 7.40
C TYR A 131 -3.92 16.22 7.38
N ASN A 132 -3.59 14.99 7.79
CA ASN A 132 -4.56 13.91 7.92
C ASN A 132 -5.58 14.16 9.05
N THR A 133 -5.15 14.78 10.15
CA THR A 133 -6.07 15.18 11.24
C THR A 133 -7.07 16.21 10.76
N ALA A 134 -6.66 17.16 9.92
CA ALA A 134 -7.53 18.17 9.34
C ALA A 134 -8.49 17.59 8.29
N ALA A 135 -7.99 16.77 7.36
CA ALA A 135 -8.76 16.28 6.21
C ALA A 135 -9.53 14.98 6.50
N LYS A 136 -9.08 14.16 7.45
CA LYS A 136 -9.66 12.85 7.82
C LYS A 136 -9.86 11.92 6.62
N PRO A 137 -8.78 11.59 5.86
CA PRO A 137 -8.88 10.67 4.74
C PRO A 137 -9.28 9.28 5.21
N TYR A 138 -9.98 8.52 4.35
CA TYR A 138 -10.24 7.09 4.59
C TYR A 138 -8.95 6.28 4.61
N PHE A 139 -7.99 6.64 3.76
CA PHE A 139 -6.71 5.96 3.60
C PHE A 139 -5.62 6.99 3.28
N SER A 140 -4.44 6.78 3.83
CA SER A 140 -3.27 7.60 3.53
C SER A 140 -2.02 6.73 3.46
N VAL A 141 -1.18 7.01 2.49
CA VAL A 141 0.12 6.36 2.32
C VAL A 141 1.17 7.39 1.96
N MET A 142 2.32 7.34 2.63
CA MET A 142 3.48 8.17 2.31
C MET A 142 4.49 7.42 1.46
N GLU A 143 5.07 8.11 0.51
CA GLU A 143 6.25 7.68 -0.21
C GLU A 143 7.49 8.17 0.53
N TYR A 144 8.04 7.30 1.36
CA TYR A 144 9.31 7.53 2.05
C TYR A 144 10.33 6.53 1.49
N TRP A 145 11.22 6.99 0.63
CA TRP A 145 12.05 6.14 -0.20
C TRP A 145 13.31 5.65 0.52
N VAL A 146 13.15 4.71 1.43
CA VAL A 146 14.26 4.11 2.18
C VAL A 146 14.12 2.59 2.29
N GLY A 147 15.23 1.88 2.08
CA GLY A 147 15.27 0.41 2.16
C GLY A 147 15.47 -0.16 3.57
N ASP A 148 15.46 0.66 4.60
CA ASP A 148 15.59 0.24 6.01
C ASP A 148 14.21 0.18 6.69
N ALA A 149 13.81 -1.01 7.12
CA ALA A 149 12.54 -1.22 7.80
C ALA A 149 12.48 -0.60 9.21
N ALA A 150 13.62 -0.39 9.88
CA ALA A 150 13.64 0.26 11.18
C ALA A 150 13.44 1.76 11.03
N GLU A 151 14.01 2.34 9.98
CA GLU A 151 13.77 3.73 9.63
C GLU A 151 12.33 3.96 9.22
N LEU A 152 11.77 3.17 8.30
CA LEU A 152 10.35 3.25 7.92
C LEU A 152 9.42 3.18 9.15
N LYS A 153 9.70 2.27 10.09
CA LYS A 153 8.98 2.18 11.36
C LYS A 153 9.05 3.50 12.14
N THR A 154 10.24 4.09 12.24
CA THR A 154 10.44 5.36 12.95
C THR A 154 9.63 6.48 12.31
N ARG A 155 9.57 6.55 10.97
CA ARG A 155 8.78 7.56 10.25
C ARG A 155 7.27 7.38 10.47
N ILE A 156 6.78 6.14 10.48
CA ILE A 156 5.38 5.85 10.83
C ILE A 156 5.07 6.35 12.26
N ASP A 157 5.95 6.10 13.21
CA ASP A 157 5.76 6.56 14.59
C ASP A 157 5.78 8.09 14.68
N GLN A 158 6.68 8.77 13.99
CA GLN A 158 6.75 10.24 13.89
C GLN A 158 5.53 10.87 13.22
N ALA A 159 4.95 10.19 12.23
CA ALA A 159 3.68 10.58 11.62
C ALA A 159 2.45 10.22 12.48
N GLY A 160 2.64 9.94 13.78
CA GLY A 160 1.57 9.63 14.72
C GLY A 160 0.81 8.34 14.41
N LYS A 161 1.36 7.44 13.58
CA LYS A 161 0.68 6.25 13.04
C LYS A 161 -0.63 6.59 12.29
N ASN A 162 -0.74 7.81 11.78
CA ASN A 162 -1.90 8.34 11.07
C ASN A 162 -1.74 8.25 9.53
N THR A 163 -0.78 7.48 9.08
CA THR A 163 -0.54 7.14 7.67
C THR A 163 0.14 5.79 7.56
N LEU A 164 -0.02 5.11 6.43
CA LEU A 164 0.78 3.96 6.04
C LEU A 164 2.01 4.46 5.27
N THR A 165 2.94 3.54 4.94
CA THR A 165 4.04 3.84 4.02
C THR A 165 4.19 2.75 2.97
N PHE A 166 4.68 3.10 1.79
CA PHE A 166 5.17 2.10 0.85
C PHE A 166 6.37 1.36 1.45
N ASP A 167 6.30 0.03 1.47
CA ASP A 167 7.34 -0.81 2.08
C ASP A 167 8.53 -1.01 1.12
N PHE A 168 9.34 0.04 0.97
CA PHE A 168 10.57 0.00 0.18
C PHE A 168 11.59 -1.00 0.75
N ALA A 169 11.55 -1.28 2.05
CA ALA A 169 12.39 -2.30 2.65
C ALA A 169 12.02 -3.70 2.12
N LEU A 170 10.73 -3.99 1.95
CA LEU A 170 10.27 -5.21 1.31
C LEU A 170 10.70 -5.26 -0.16
N LYS A 171 10.51 -4.14 -0.90
CA LYS A 171 10.90 -4.04 -2.30
C LYS A 171 12.39 -4.36 -2.50
N TYR A 172 13.26 -3.72 -1.76
CA TYR A 172 14.69 -3.87 -1.98
C TYR A 172 15.26 -5.16 -1.38
N ASN A 173 14.91 -5.50 -0.15
CA ASN A 173 15.55 -6.62 0.54
C ASN A 173 14.89 -7.95 0.18
N THR A 174 13.55 -8.00 0.09
CA THR A 174 12.83 -9.25 -0.15
C THR A 174 12.64 -9.53 -1.64
N PHE A 175 12.15 -8.55 -2.41
CA PHE A 175 11.96 -8.78 -3.85
C PHE A 175 13.29 -8.73 -4.59
N ARG A 176 13.96 -7.57 -4.65
CA ARG A 176 15.19 -7.38 -5.45
C ARG A 176 16.33 -8.32 -5.02
N ASP A 177 16.66 -8.32 -3.73
CA ASP A 177 17.82 -9.06 -3.22
C ASP A 177 17.49 -10.49 -2.78
N GLY A 178 16.20 -10.79 -2.58
CA GLY A 178 15.70 -12.11 -2.21
C GLY A 178 15.17 -12.87 -3.42
N ILE A 179 13.93 -12.60 -3.81
CA ILE A 179 13.19 -13.40 -4.81
C ILE A 179 13.83 -13.32 -6.19
N PHE A 180 14.25 -12.13 -6.66
CA PHE A 180 14.87 -11.98 -7.98
C PHE A 180 16.18 -12.75 -8.07
N LYS A 181 16.99 -12.70 -7.01
CA LYS A 181 18.30 -13.39 -6.93
C LYS A 181 18.21 -14.82 -6.38
N LYS A 182 17.00 -15.34 -6.16
CA LYS A 182 16.75 -16.65 -5.55
C LYS A 182 17.43 -16.86 -4.19
N SER A 183 17.66 -15.77 -3.44
CA SER A 183 18.20 -15.77 -2.07
C SER A 183 17.06 -15.79 -1.06
N TYR A 184 16.38 -16.92 -0.94
CA TYR A 184 15.08 -17.02 -0.29
C TYR A 184 15.08 -16.81 1.23
N THR A 185 16.23 -16.93 1.90
CA THR A 185 16.36 -16.54 3.31
C THR A 185 15.99 -15.07 3.58
N LYS A 186 16.12 -14.20 2.56
CA LYS A 186 15.71 -12.78 2.63
C LYS A 186 14.18 -12.57 2.59
N CYS A 187 13.43 -13.63 2.35
CA CYS A 187 11.97 -13.60 2.44
C CYS A 187 11.46 -13.69 3.88
N LEU A 188 12.30 -14.20 4.81
CA LEU A 188 11.93 -14.31 6.23
C LEU A 188 11.75 -12.93 6.85
N LYS A 189 10.59 -12.73 7.50
CA LYS A 189 10.24 -11.48 8.18
C LYS A 189 10.50 -10.24 7.32
N GLY A 190 10.15 -10.33 6.02
CA GLY A 190 10.42 -9.28 5.04
C GLY A 190 9.80 -7.93 5.40
N GLY A 191 10.55 -6.86 5.15
CA GLY A 191 10.10 -5.47 5.28
C GLY A 191 9.57 -5.10 6.68
N LEU A 192 8.55 -4.26 6.71
CA LEU A 192 7.90 -3.78 7.93
C LEU A 192 7.26 -4.90 8.76
N ARG A 193 6.91 -6.04 8.14
CA ARG A 193 6.43 -7.22 8.87
C ARG A 193 7.47 -7.71 9.89
N GLY A 194 8.75 -7.69 9.54
CA GLY A 194 9.85 -8.05 10.44
C GLY A 194 10.01 -7.12 11.64
N LYS A 195 9.37 -5.95 11.61
CA LYS A 195 9.32 -4.98 12.70
C LYS A 195 7.98 -4.96 13.46
N GLY A 196 7.05 -5.88 13.15
CA GLY A 196 5.71 -5.90 13.72
C GLY A 196 4.79 -4.77 13.21
N TYR A 197 5.08 -4.20 12.04
CA TYR A 197 4.38 -3.05 11.46
C TYR A 197 3.65 -3.38 10.16
N SER A 198 3.33 -4.64 9.93
CA SER A 198 2.65 -5.08 8.69
C SER A 198 1.33 -4.33 8.41
N LYS A 199 0.60 -3.90 9.44
CA LYS A 199 -0.63 -3.14 9.28
C LYS A 199 -0.42 -1.75 8.65
N TYR A 200 0.78 -1.19 8.76
CA TYR A 200 1.15 0.11 8.19
C TYR A 200 1.90 -0.03 6.85
N ALA A 201 2.10 -1.25 6.36
CA ALA A 201 2.85 -1.54 5.16
C ALA A 201 1.93 -1.57 3.93
N VAL A 202 2.12 -0.66 2.99
CA VAL A 202 1.65 -0.82 1.61
C VAL A 202 2.73 -1.58 0.86
N THR A 203 2.50 -2.88 0.66
CA THR A 203 3.48 -3.78 0.03
C THR A 203 3.37 -3.70 -1.49
N PHE A 204 4.49 -3.63 -2.19
CA PHE A 204 4.52 -3.48 -3.65
C PHE A 204 5.79 -4.10 -4.25
N ILE A 205 5.74 -4.42 -5.53
CA ILE A 205 6.88 -4.94 -6.30
C ILE A 205 7.51 -3.80 -7.09
N ASP A 206 6.71 -3.08 -7.86
CA ASP A 206 7.11 -1.98 -8.72
C ASP A 206 6.16 -0.79 -8.57
N ASN A 207 6.67 0.38 -8.93
CA ASN A 207 5.92 1.62 -9.10
C ASN A 207 6.35 2.31 -10.43
N HIS A 208 5.80 3.47 -10.70
CA HIS A 208 6.06 4.24 -11.93
C HIS A 208 7.51 4.76 -12.06
N ASP A 209 8.27 4.83 -10.95
CA ASP A 209 9.66 5.30 -10.92
C ASP A 209 10.68 4.16 -11.06
N THR A 210 10.31 2.96 -10.60
CA THR A 210 11.20 1.79 -10.64
C THR A 210 10.91 0.85 -11.80
N PHE A 211 9.79 1.05 -12.48
CA PHE A 211 9.34 0.24 -13.59
C PHE A 211 10.11 0.60 -14.87
N ALA A 212 10.66 -0.42 -15.51
CA ALA A 212 11.27 -0.27 -16.83
C ALA A 212 10.20 -0.02 -17.90
N ARG A 213 10.29 1.11 -18.59
CA ARG A 213 9.31 1.56 -19.60
C ARG A 213 9.52 0.96 -20.99
N SER A 214 10.72 0.42 -21.23
CA SER A 214 11.11 -0.21 -22.50
C SER A 214 12.06 -1.39 -22.27
N GLU A 215 12.24 -2.25 -23.28
CA GLU A 215 13.22 -3.35 -23.20
C GLU A 215 14.65 -2.84 -23.00
N SER A 216 14.98 -1.66 -23.55
CA SER A 216 16.28 -1.02 -23.36
C SER A 216 16.46 -0.47 -21.95
N GLU A 217 15.39 0.04 -21.32
CA GLU A 217 15.40 0.44 -19.91
C GLU A 217 15.48 -0.78 -18.98
N ASP A 218 14.79 -1.89 -19.32
CA ASP A 218 14.93 -3.17 -18.62
C ASP A 218 16.39 -3.62 -18.51
N VAL A 219 17.18 -3.39 -19.56
CA VAL A 219 18.62 -3.68 -19.57
C VAL A 219 19.41 -2.66 -18.75
N ALA A 220 19.04 -1.38 -18.80
CA ALA A 220 19.72 -0.29 -18.08
C ALA A 220 19.35 -0.25 -16.59
N ASN A 221 18.10 -0.58 -16.25
CA ASN A 221 17.56 -0.61 -14.88
C ASN A 221 17.63 -2.01 -14.21
N LYS A 222 18.45 -2.91 -14.72
CA LYS A 222 18.83 -4.17 -14.00
C LYS A 222 19.25 -3.95 -12.56
N LYS A 223 19.47 -2.71 -12.19
CA LYS A 223 19.73 -2.22 -10.85
C LYS A 223 18.64 -2.61 -9.85
N ASP A 224 17.37 -2.57 -10.24
CA ASP A 224 16.24 -2.96 -9.41
C ASP A 224 15.68 -4.35 -9.77
N GLY A 225 16.16 -4.93 -10.88
CA GLY A 225 15.90 -6.34 -11.24
C GLY A 225 14.49 -6.65 -11.69
N SER A 226 13.63 -5.65 -11.89
CA SER A 226 12.27 -5.86 -12.33
C SER A 226 12.20 -5.89 -13.87
N SER A 227 11.74 -6.98 -14.42
CA SER A 227 11.33 -7.07 -15.80
C SER A 227 9.90 -7.57 -15.89
N ILE A 228 9.00 -6.70 -16.34
CA ILE A 228 7.60 -7.08 -16.58
C ILE A 228 7.48 -8.20 -17.61
N ASN A 229 8.50 -8.39 -18.45
CA ASN A 229 8.52 -9.42 -19.50
C ASN A 229 8.89 -10.80 -18.95
N ASP A 230 9.56 -10.89 -17.81
CA ASP A 230 9.81 -12.17 -17.13
C ASP A 230 8.55 -12.63 -16.39
N LYS A 231 7.72 -13.41 -17.09
CA LYS A 231 6.46 -13.93 -16.55
C LYS A 231 6.66 -14.74 -15.29
N SER A 232 7.67 -15.62 -15.26
CA SER A 232 7.93 -16.50 -14.10
C SER A 232 8.31 -15.67 -12.87
N LEU A 233 9.21 -14.70 -13.04
CA LEU A 233 9.62 -13.79 -11.98
C LEU A 233 8.44 -12.95 -11.47
N MET A 234 7.67 -12.33 -12.36
CA MET A 234 6.56 -11.47 -11.97
C MET A 234 5.45 -12.23 -11.25
N LEU A 235 5.12 -13.44 -11.71
CA LEU A 235 4.10 -14.26 -11.04
C LEU A 235 4.58 -14.79 -9.70
N ARG A 236 5.87 -15.17 -9.58
CA ARG A 236 6.50 -15.55 -8.31
C ARG A 236 6.46 -14.43 -7.29
N CYS A 237 6.81 -13.20 -7.71
CA CYS A 237 6.74 -12.02 -6.84
C CYS A 237 5.31 -11.69 -6.42
N ASN A 238 4.35 -11.75 -7.34
CA ASN A 238 2.95 -11.50 -7.02
C ASN A 238 2.35 -12.60 -6.14
N ALA A 239 2.79 -13.86 -6.28
CA ALA A 239 2.40 -14.93 -5.37
C ALA A 239 2.85 -14.62 -3.93
N TYR A 240 4.07 -14.11 -3.74
CA TYR A 240 4.54 -13.63 -2.43
C TYR A 240 3.72 -12.42 -1.97
N LEU A 241 3.62 -11.36 -2.78
CA LEU A 241 2.90 -10.13 -2.45
C LEU A 241 1.46 -10.40 -1.97
N LEU A 242 0.73 -11.22 -2.74
CA LEU A 242 -0.69 -11.49 -2.50
C LEU A 242 -0.94 -12.56 -1.43
N SER A 243 0.09 -13.31 -1.03
CA SER A 243 0.01 -14.25 0.09
C SER A 243 0.26 -13.57 1.44
N MET A 244 1.19 -12.60 1.50
CA MET A 244 1.68 -12.01 2.76
C MET A 244 0.73 -11.00 3.39
N PRO A 245 0.81 -10.76 4.72
CA PRO A 245 0.12 -9.64 5.37
C PRO A 245 0.63 -8.28 4.86
N GLY A 246 -0.05 -7.21 5.24
CA GLY A 246 0.11 -5.88 4.69
C GLY A 246 -1.03 -5.52 3.73
N VAL A 247 -0.99 -4.33 3.17
CA VAL A 247 -1.92 -3.83 2.16
C VAL A 247 -1.26 -3.97 0.79
N PRO A 248 -1.58 -5.00 -0.01
CA PRO A 248 -0.91 -5.23 -1.28
C PRO A 248 -1.32 -4.19 -2.32
N CYS A 249 -0.35 -3.53 -2.92
CA CYS A 249 -0.49 -2.65 -4.06
C CYS A 249 -0.02 -3.39 -5.33
N VAL A 250 -0.97 -3.81 -6.14
CA VAL A 250 -0.68 -4.44 -7.44
C VAL A 250 -0.40 -3.36 -8.46
N PHE A 251 0.80 -3.35 -9.01
CA PHE A 251 1.18 -2.38 -10.02
C PHE A 251 0.35 -2.58 -11.29
N TYR A 252 -0.25 -1.50 -11.81
CA TYR A 252 -1.23 -1.58 -12.90
C TYR A 252 -0.70 -2.26 -14.18
N PRO A 253 0.55 -2.03 -14.64
CA PRO A 253 1.11 -2.78 -15.77
C PRO A 253 1.19 -4.29 -15.52
N HIS A 254 1.48 -4.75 -14.28
CA HIS A 254 1.42 -6.19 -13.94
C HIS A 254 -0.02 -6.71 -14.06
N TRP A 255 -1.00 -5.94 -13.57
CA TRP A 255 -2.41 -6.30 -13.70
C TRP A 255 -2.84 -6.44 -15.15
N VAL A 256 -2.50 -5.47 -16.01
CA VAL A 256 -2.85 -5.52 -17.43
C VAL A 256 -2.27 -6.75 -18.10
N LYS A 257 -1.01 -7.07 -17.80
CA LYS A 257 -0.28 -8.16 -18.47
C LYS A 257 -0.65 -9.56 -17.94
N TYR A 258 -0.90 -9.69 -16.65
CA TYR A 258 -1.09 -10.98 -15.97
C TYR A 258 -2.44 -11.07 -15.25
N LYS A 259 -3.46 -10.41 -15.77
CA LYS A 259 -4.80 -10.29 -15.15
C LYS A 259 -5.40 -11.63 -14.75
N SER A 260 -5.29 -12.65 -15.58
CA SER A 260 -5.86 -13.97 -15.33
C SER A 260 -5.26 -14.62 -14.10
N GLU A 261 -3.93 -14.60 -14.00
CA GLU A 261 -3.19 -15.20 -12.91
C GLU A 261 -3.37 -14.42 -11.60
N LEU A 262 -3.26 -13.08 -11.68
CA LEU A 262 -3.43 -12.21 -10.51
C LEU A 262 -4.86 -12.28 -9.94
N SER A 263 -5.87 -12.41 -10.79
CA SER A 263 -7.26 -12.59 -10.35
C SER A 263 -7.44 -13.84 -9.48
N LYS A 264 -6.78 -14.95 -9.82
CA LYS A 264 -6.81 -16.19 -9.03
C LYS A 264 -6.16 -16.00 -7.65
N MET A 265 -4.99 -15.34 -7.62
CA MET A 265 -4.28 -15.05 -6.37
C MET A 265 -5.09 -14.12 -5.45
N ILE A 266 -5.70 -13.06 -6.01
CA ILE A 266 -6.56 -12.12 -5.28
C ILE A 266 -7.81 -12.84 -4.74
N ALA A 267 -8.43 -13.71 -5.55
CA ALA A 267 -9.59 -14.48 -5.13
C ALA A 267 -9.24 -15.42 -3.95
N ALA A 268 -8.10 -16.11 -4.02
CA ALA A 268 -7.62 -16.97 -2.94
C ALA A 268 -7.32 -16.17 -1.65
N ARG A 269 -6.64 -15.01 -1.77
CA ARG A 269 -6.39 -14.10 -0.63
C ARG A 269 -7.69 -13.68 0.05
N ARG A 270 -8.71 -13.29 -0.74
CA ARG A 270 -10.03 -12.92 -0.24
C ARG A 270 -10.76 -14.10 0.40
N ALA A 271 -10.75 -15.27 -0.24
CA ALA A 271 -11.41 -16.48 0.26
C ALA A 271 -10.83 -16.92 1.60
N ALA A 272 -9.49 -16.95 1.73
CA ALA A 272 -8.82 -17.29 2.99
C ALA A 272 -8.95 -16.18 4.06
N GLY A 273 -9.35 -14.95 3.69
CA GLY A 273 -9.47 -13.84 4.61
C GLY A 273 -8.11 -13.30 5.11
N ILE A 274 -7.11 -13.30 4.23
CA ILE A 274 -5.81 -12.71 4.56
C ILE A 274 -5.94 -11.20 4.65
N HIS A 275 -5.43 -10.62 5.74
CA HIS A 275 -5.48 -9.18 6.03
C HIS A 275 -4.10 -8.64 6.44
N SER A 276 -4.02 -7.36 6.75
CA SER A 276 -2.76 -6.67 7.01
C SER A 276 -2.01 -7.18 8.25
N GLU A 277 -2.69 -7.83 9.18
CA GLU A 277 -2.12 -8.34 10.43
C GLU A 277 -2.20 -9.88 10.53
N SER A 278 -2.45 -10.58 9.43
CA SER A 278 -2.40 -12.05 9.38
C SER A 278 -1.06 -12.58 9.88
N THR A 279 -1.09 -13.66 10.66
CA THR A 279 0.13 -14.31 11.15
C THR A 279 0.76 -15.19 10.08
N VAL A 280 2.08 -15.39 10.18
CA VAL A 280 2.86 -16.15 9.20
C VAL A 280 3.77 -17.13 9.92
N GLU A 281 3.64 -18.41 9.58
CA GLU A 281 4.61 -19.46 9.89
C GLU A 281 5.48 -19.64 8.67
N GLU A 282 6.81 -19.47 8.81
CA GLU A 282 7.70 -19.49 7.65
C GLU A 282 9.04 -20.15 7.94
N LYS A 283 9.59 -20.77 6.89
CA LYS A 283 10.95 -21.34 6.87
C LYS A 283 11.60 -21.06 5.52
N ALA A 284 12.90 -20.86 5.52
CA ALA A 284 13.69 -20.70 4.30
C ALA A 284 15.10 -21.25 4.47
N GLU A 285 15.64 -21.71 3.36
CA GLU A 285 17.06 -22.00 3.14
C GLU A 285 17.51 -21.35 1.82
N SER A 286 18.76 -21.50 1.43
CA SER A 286 19.29 -20.83 0.26
C SER A 286 18.49 -21.10 -1.02
N GLY A 287 17.98 -22.30 -1.20
CA GLY A 287 17.28 -22.73 -2.42
C GLY A 287 15.75 -22.67 -2.37
N TRP A 288 15.16 -22.39 -1.20
CA TRP A 288 13.71 -22.44 -1.05
C TRP A 288 13.16 -21.58 0.09
N TYR A 289 11.86 -21.26 -0.03
CA TYR A 289 11.05 -20.63 1.01
C TYR A 289 9.68 -21.31 1.09
N ARG A 290 9.17 -21.51 2.29
CA ARG A 290 7.81 -21.96 2.58
C ARG A 290 7.16 -21.08 3.62
N ALA A 291 5.88 -20.78 3.44
CA ALA A 291 5.08 -20.08 4.43
C ALA A 291 3.65 -20.61 4.48
N THR A 292 3.08 -20.61 5.68
CA THR A 292 1.63 -20.70 5.91
C THR A 292 1.17 -19.36 6.48
N ILE A 293 0.24 -18.72 5.81
CA ILE A 293 -0.33 -17.42 6.19
C ILE A 293 -1.76 -17.65 6.65
N HIS A 294 -2.04 -17.26 7.89
CA HIS A 294 -3.31 -17.52 8.56
C HIS A 294 -4.26 -16.34 8.36
N GLY A 295 -5.35 -16.59 7.67
CA GLY A 295 -6.44 -15.63 7.49
C GLY A 295 -7.61 -15.92 8.42
N THR A 296 -8.60 -15.07 8.37
CA THR A 296 -9.82 -15.18 9.21
C THR A 296 -10.76 -16.32 8.78
N ARG A 297 -10.64 -16.81 7.55
CA ARG A 297 -11.50 -17.86 6.99
C ARG A 297 -10.74 -19.07 6.44
N GLY A 298 -9.42 -19.10 6.58
CA GLY A 298 -8.59 -20.16 6.08
C GLY A 298 -7.14 -19.72 5.98
N ASN A 299 -6.35 -20.47 5.24
CA ASN A 299 -4.92 -20.25 5.13
C ASN A 299 -4.47 -20.19 3.67
N ILE A 300 -3.35 -19.50 3.43
CA ILE A 300 -2.56 -19.64 2.21
C ILE A 300 -1.27 -20.37 2.53
N LYS A 301 -0.87 -21.30 1.66
CA LYS A 301 0.49 -21.85 1.63
C LYS A 301 1.22 -21.34 0.41
N LEU A 302 2.39 -20.76 0.65
CA LEU A 302 3.30 -20.28 -0.39
C LEU A 302 4.58 -21.11 -0.36
N MET A 303 5.02 -21.53 -1.54
CA MET A 303 6.26 -22.26 -1.77
C MET A 303 7.04 -21.59 -2.89
N LEU A 304 8.30 -21.25 -2.65
CA LEU A 304 9.19 -20.64 -3.63
C LEU A 304 10.47 -21.46 -3.77
N GLY A 305 11.11 -21.36 -4.94
CA GLY A 305 12.32 -22.09 -5.26
C GLY A 305 12.06 -23.61 -5.36
N THR A 306 12.98 -24.42 -4.90
CA THR A 306 12.86 -25.88 -5.00
C THR A 306 11.66 -26.45 -4.24
N ALA A 307 11.16 -25.75 -3.22
CA ALA A 307 9.94 -26.15 -2.52
C ALA A 307 8.69 -26.16 -3.40
N ALA A 308 8.69 -25.46 -4.53
CA ALA A 308 7.56 -25.46 -5.46
C ALA A 308 7.35 -26.81 -6.17
N ALA A 309 8.37 -27.67 -6.19
CA ALA A 309 8.28 -29.01 -6.73
C ALA A 309 7.58 -30.01 -5.78
N ASP A 310 7.41 -29.63 -4.51
CA ASP A 310 6.77 -30.48 -3.50
C ASP A 310 5.34 -30.86 -3.91
N GLU A 311 4.87 -31.97 -3.34
CA GLU A 311 3.49 -32.40 -3.51
C GLU A 311 2.50 -31.36 -2.98
N GLN A 312 1.31 -31.37 -3.55
CA GLN A 312 0.22 -30.50 -3.09
C GLN A 312 -0.09 -30.79 -1.62
N PRO A 313 -0.10 -29.76 -0.75
CA PRO A 313 -0.44 -29.95 0.65
C PRO A 313 -1.85 -30.53 0.82
N GLN A 314 -1.99 -31.52 1.68
CA GLN A 314 -3.28 -32.14 1.95
C GLN A 314 -4.27 -31.10 2.49
N GLY A 315 -5.50 -31.09 1.97
CA GLY A 315 -6.56 -30.16 2.39
C GLY A 315 -6.45 -28.75 1.80
N TYR A 316 -5.55 -28.55 0.83
CA TYR A 316 -5.39 -27.28 0.12
C TYR A 316 -5.73 -27.41 -1.36
N THR A 317 -6.27 -26.33 -1.93
CA THR A 317 -6.55 -26.19 -3.36
C THR A 317 -5.43 -25.41 -4.04
N LEU A 318 -4.95 -25.87 -5.17
CA LEU A 318 -3.96 -25.17 -5.99
C LEU A 318 -4.59 -23.87 -6.56
N VAL A 319 -3.92 -22.75 -6.35
CA VAL A 319 -4.26 -21.44 -6.94
C VAL A 319 -3.50 -21.26 -8.24
N ILE A 320 -2.18 -21.40 -8.15
CA ILE A 320 -1.25 -21.26 -9.28
C ILE A 320 0.06 -21.96 -8.96
N LYS A 321 0.72 -22.51 -9.99
CA LYS A 321 2.02 -23.13 -9.93
C LYS A 321 2.84 -22.77 -11.17
N GLY A 322 4.11 -22.47 -10.98
CA GLY A 322 5.14 -22.38 -12.00
C GLY A 322 6.30 -23.29 -11.63
N ASP A 323 7.43 -23.16 -12.34
CA ASP A 323 8.59 -24.03 -12.13
C ASP A 323 9.21 -23.84 -10.74
N ASP A 324 9.18 -22.62 -10.21
CA ASP A 324 9.85 -22.24 -8.96
C ASP A 324 8.95 -21.43 -8.00
N TYR A 325 7.64 -21.55 -8.15
CA TYR A 325 6.65 -21.04 -7.18
C TYR A 325 5.36 -21.85 -7.21
N ALA A 326 4.72 -22.00 -6.07
CA ALA A 326 3.38 -22.55 -5.94
C ALA A 326 2.62 -21.85 -4.81
N MET A 327 1.36 -21.56 -5.06
CA MET A 327 0.43 -20.97 -4.10
C MET A 327 -0.80 -21.85 -3.98
N TYR A 328 -1.15 -22.17 -2.75
CA TYR A 328 -2.32 -22.97 -2.41
C TYR A 328 -3.15 -22.23 -1.38
N TYR A 329 -4.43 -22.53 -1.30
CA TYR A 329 -5.30 -22.01 -0.25
C TYR A 329 -6.25 -23.09 0.26
N ASN A 330 -6.72 -22.90 1.48
CA ASN A 330 -7.91 -23.56 1.99
C ASN A 330 -8.85 -22.54 2.61
N THR A 331 -10.08 -22.95 2.82
CA THR A 331 -11.05 -22.20 3.64
C THR A 331 -11.47 -23.12 4.77
N THR A 332 -11.57 -22.56 5.96
CA THR A 332 -12.24 -23.26 7.07
C THR A 332 -13.74 -23.20 6.76
N PRO A 333 -14.45 -24.31 6.78
CA PRO A 333 -15.91 -24.28 6.66
C PRO A 333 -16.49 -23.30 7.69
N GLU A 334 -17.39 -22.42 7.27
CA GLU A 334 -18.10 -21.54 8.20
C GLU A 334 -18.79 -22.39 9.27
N GLY A 335 -18.58 -22.08 10.55
CA GLY A 335 -19.20 -22.77 11.65
C GLY A 335 -18.39 -23.91 12.31
N VAL A 336 -17.08 -24.01 12.05
CA VAL A 336 -16.20 -24.93 12.80
C VAL A 336 -15.53 -24.19 13.95
N GLU A 337 -16.07 -24.33 15.17
CA GLU A 337 -15.32 -24.01 16.39
C GLU A 337 -14.31 -25.13 16.67
N THR A 338 -13.04 -24.78 16.86
CA THR A 338 -12.05 -25.71 17.39
C THR A 338 -12.00 -25.56 18.90
N VAL A 339 -12.49 -26.56 19.62
CA VAL A 339 -12.28 -26.71 21.05
C VAL A 339 -11.20 -27.77 21.23
N ASN A 340 -10.10 -27.44 21.90
CA ASN A 340 -8.95 -28.34 22.19
C ASN A 340 -8.28 -28.98 20.98
N GLY A 341 -8.24 -28.32 19.83
CA GLY A 341 -7.53 -28.84 18.63
C GLY A 341 -8.30 -29.90 17.84
N GLU A 342 -9.51 -30.27 18.22
CA GLU A 342 -10.38 -31.17 17.47
C GLU A 342 -11.42 -30.40 16.65
N ARG A 343 -11.60 -30.80 15.38
CA ARG A 343 -12.62 -30.24 14.48
C ARG A 343 -14.00 -30.76 14.88
N LEU A 344 -14.83 -29.90 15.43
CA LEU A 344 -16.24 -30.19 15.60
C LEU A 344 -17.00 -29.73 14.34
N SER A 345 -17.48 -30.65 13.51
CA SER A 345 -18.37 -30.34 12.40
C SER A 345 -19.81 -30.17 12.93
N VAL A 346 -20.19 -28.95 13.27
CA VAL A 346 -21.60 -28.65 13.59
C VAL A 346 -22.27 -28.19 12.30
N LYS A 347 -23.17 -28.99 11.76
CA LYS A 347 -24.05 -28.59 10.65
C LYS A 347 -25.14 -27.66 11.21
N GLY A 348 -25.00 -26.34 10.96
CA GLY A 348 -26.09 -25.39 11.21
C GLY A 348 -27.16 -25.51 10.12
N GLU A 349 -28.41 -25.49 10.51
CA GLU A 349 -29.55 -25.43 9.59
C GLU A 349 -29.78 -23.97 9.18
N LYS A 350 -29.74 -23.67 7.87
CA LYS A 350 -30.04 -22.33 7.34
C LYS A 350 -31.47 -22.33 6.81
N PHE A 351 -32.28 -21.36 7.22
CA PHE A 351 -33.64 -21.20 6.74
C PHE A 351 -34.00 -19.71 6.63
N ILE A 352 -35.00 -19.43 5.78
CA ILE A 352 -35.56 -18.08 5.64
C ILE A 352 -36.94 -18.07 6.30
N GLN A 353 -37.18 -17.13 7.20
CA GLN A 353 -38.46 -16.88 7.80
C GLN A 353 -38.74 -15.37 7.72
N ASP A 354 -39.93 -15.00 7.24
CA ASP A 354 -40.38 -13.61 7.03
C ASP A 354 -39.36 -12.75 6.20
N GLY A 355 -38.73 -13.39 5.19
CA GLY A 355 -37.74 -12.77 4.31
C GLY A 355 -36.38 -12.54 4.91
N GLN A 356 -36.11 -13.00 6.14
CA GLN A 356 -34.82 -12.90 6.82
C GLN A 356 -34.15 -14.27 6.91
N LEU A 357 -32.80 -14.27 6.74
CA LEU A 357 -31.97 -15.46 6.89
C LEU A 357 -31.69 -15.73 8.38
N TYR A 358 -31.92 -16.96 8.81
CA TYR A 358 -31.61 -17.49 10.14
C TYR A 358 -30.71 -18.70 10.03
N ILE A 359 -29.87 -18.88 11.05
CA ILE A 359 -28.95 -20.02 11.20
C ILE A 359 -29.21 -20.66 12.57
N ARG A 360 -29.58 -21.94 12.58
CA ARG A 360 -29.83 -22.70 13.83
C ARG A 360 -28.70 -23.67 14.08
N TYR A 361 -28.11 -23.60 15.30
CA TYR A 361 -27.11 -24.54 15.79
C TYR A 361 -27.63 -25.19 17.09
N GLY A 362 -28.15 -26.39 17.00
CA GLY A 362 -28.84 -27.03 18.13
C GLY A 362 -30.03 -26.18 18.59
N GLU A 363 -30.05 -25.74 19.84
CA GLU A 363 -31.08 -24.87 20.39
C GLU A 363 -30.81 -23.37 20.18
N GLN A 364 -29.64 -22.99 19.63
CA GLN A 364 -29.27 -21.59 19.44
C GLN A 364 -29.69 -21.10 18.04
N LEU A 365 -30.23 -19.90 17.99
CA LEU A 365 -30.68 -19.23 16.77
C LEU A 365 -29.87 -17.94 16.55
N PHE A 366 -29.40 -17.74 15.32
CA PHE A 366 -28.63 -16.58 14.89
C PHE A 366 -29.31 -15.91 13.70
N ASP A 367 -29.19 -14.58 13.58
CA ASP A 367 -29.61 -13.85 12.40
C ASP A 367 -28.59 -13.98 11.24
N GLY A 368 -28.94 -13.46 10.06
CA GLY A 368 -28.07 -13.49 8.88
C GLY A 368 -26.76 -12.72 9.01
N LEU A 369 -26.57 -11.96 10.09
CA LEU A 369 -25.34 -11.26 10.45
C LEU A 369 -24.53 -12.02 11.52
N GLY A 370 -25.00 -13.22 11.93
CA GLY A 370 -24.32 -14.04 12.96
C GLY A 370 -24.57 -13.59 14.40
N ARG A 371 -25.56 -12.72 14.66
CA ARG A 371 -25.92 -12.31 16.01
C ARG A 371 -26.88 -13.34 16.61
N ARG A 372 -26.58 -13.81 17.83
CA ARG A 372 -27.46 -14.71 18.55
C ARG A 372 -28.77 -13.98 18.93
N ILE A 373 -29.93 -14.60 18.63
CA ILE A 373 -31.26 -14.05 18.88
C ILE A 373 -32.10 -14.93 19.79
N GLN A 374 -31.65 -16.19 20.01
CA GLN A 374 -32.23 -17.12 20.98
C GLN A 374 -31.19 -18.14 21.43
#